data_388e261440c9cf92742d249ef9420dfb
#
_entry.id   388e261440c9cf92742d249ef9420dfb
#
_cell.length_a   1.000
_cell.length_b   1.000
_cell.length_c   1.000
_cell.angle_alpha   90.00
_cell.angle_beta   90.00
_cell.angle_gamma   90.00
#
_symmetry.space_group_name_H-M   'P 1'
#
loop_
_entity.id
_entity.type
_entity.pdbx_description
1 polymer ?
#
loop_
_entity_poly.entity_id
_entity_poly.type
_entity_poly.pdbx_seq_one_letter_code
_entity_poly.pdbx_strand_id
1 'polypeptide(L)'
;TSVIDDDDALSILARYQNEEESAIKQRHNRRREYAEIIQFAHFMHQIIHHHPRGLRLHPDCVSADDVRALKAICRAERREFTPDAMIHIYDHTDDYRDVIHGDAFDVGTQAIAANTLRKMRYAHAYTAYCRQNKLIDFEDLLLLTYDALTVDNDYPHYRWIQVDEVQDLNAMQMAIIDLITDTAVTRGEGMVMYLGDAQQAIFSFMGAKSDTLALLRQRCGDHIYHLNINHRSPASLLAMTNHYAAEVLGVDRALLPTAQPSDAADCAEMRLIESPLIDSEYHDVAALARKLALADNRETTAIVVNSNYDADKVGEALHALDMPFFQVSGTDIFASVQVKTMLAHLNVLASETNFMAWARLLYGLGVFAAPASAREFMRKMLNRALLPSDFLLYDSTTYVQDFVAAVDADAPVVVFDTETTGLSVFDDDILQIAAVKMQHGRMVEGSSFVVHIQTERPIPEMLGDI
;
A
#
# COMPACT_ATOMS: atom_id res chain seq x y z
N THR A 1 -13.48 -0.62 -3.10
CA THR A 1 -12.03 -0.33 -3.13
C THR A 1 -11.28 -1.43 -2.41
N SER A 2 -10.20 -1.93 -3.00
CA SER A 2 -9.37 -2.99 -2.42
C SER A 2 -7.96 -2.47 -2.20
N VAL A 3 -7.37 -2.79 -1.03
CA VAL A 3 -5.97 -2.47 -0.72
C VAL A 3 -5.07 -3.52 -1.36
N ILE A 4 -4.03 -3.08 -2.05
CA ILE A 4 -3.01 -3.92 -2.68
C ILE A 4 -1.69 -3.81 -1.91
N ASP A 5 -0.91 -4.88 -1.92
CA ASP A 5 0.43 -4.88 -1.36
C ASP A 5 1.50 -4.51 -2.42
N ASP A 6 2.75 -4.33 -1.98
CA ASP A 6 3.87 -3.96 -2.84
C ASP A 6 4.09 -4.96 -3.99
N ASP A 7 3.88 -6.25 -3.77
CA ASP A 7 4.03 -7.27 -4.79
C ASP A 7 2.96 -7.14 -5.88
N ASP A 8 1.72 -6.80 -5.50
CA ASP A 8 0.65 -6.52 -6.45
C ASP A 8 0.95 -5.24 -7.25
N ALA A 9 1.42 -4.18 -6.59
CA ALA A 9 1.79 -2.92 -7.23
C ALA A 9 2.93 -3.11 -8.24
N LEU A 10 3.99 -3.84 -7.86
CA LEU A 10 5.10 -4.20 -8.76
C LEU A 10 4.62 -5.01 -9.96
N SER A 11 3.72 -5.96 -9.75
CA SER A 11 3.17 -6.82 -10.78
C SER A 11 2.28 -6.03 -11.79
N ILE A 12 1.59 -5.00 -11.33
CA ILE A 12 0.84 -4.08 -12.19
C ILE A 12 1.79 -3.32 -13.13
N LEU A 13 2.88 -2.77 -12.60
CA LEU A 13 3.88 -2.04 -13.38
C LEU A 13 4.63 -2.95 -14.38
N ALA A 14 4.98 -4.17 -13.97
CA ALA A 14 5.64 -5.16 -14.83
C ALA A 14 4.88 -5.40 -16.13
N ARG A 15 3.56 -5.45 -16.04
CA ARG A 15 2.69 -5.63 -17.19
C ARG A 15 2.84 -4.51 -18.23
N TYR A 16 3.00 -3.26 -17.79
CA TYR A 16 3.17 -2.13 -18.72
C TYR A 16 4.53 -2.12 -19.40
N GLN A 17 5.53 -2.77 -18.80
CA GLN A 17 6.87 -2.89 -19.37
C GLN A 17 7.07 -4.19 -20.18
N ASN A 18 6.06 -5.06 -20.31
CA ASN A 18 6.16 -6.39 -20.90
C ASN A 18 7.29 -7.25 -20.28
N GLU A 19 7.56 -7.07 -18.99
CA GLU A 19 8.54 -7.84 -18.26
C GLU A 19 7.87 -8.99 -17.50
N GLU A 20 8.57 -10.13 -17.39
CA GLU A 20 8.10 -11.23 -16.55
C GLU A 20 8.28 -10.87 -15.06
N GLU A 21 7.24 -11.06 -14.29
CA GLU A 21 7.19 -10.77 -12.85
C GLU A 21 8.30 -11.52 -12.07
N SER A 22 8.62 -12.76 -12.48
CA SER A 22 9.70 -13.56 -11.91
C SER A 22 11.08 -12.93 -12.08
N ALA A 23 11.32 -12.27 -13.23
CA ALA A 23 12.58 -11.60 -13.52
C ALA A 23 12.78 -10.33 -12.67
N ILE A 24 11.69 -9.68 -12.26
CA ILE A 24 11.72 -8.47 -11.43
C ILE A 24 12.08 -8.81 -9.99
N LYS A 25 11.46 -9.84 -9.43
CA LYS A 25 11.71 -10.26 -8.03
C LYS A 25 13.15 -10.67 -7.76
N GLN A 26 13.87 -11.12 -8.80
CA GLN A 26 15.27 -11.57 -8.69
C GLN A 26 16.30 -10.43 -8.87
N ARG A 27 15.90 -9.25 -9.35
CA ARG A 27 16.82 -8.14 -9.64
C ARG A 27 16.56 -6.98 -8.70
N HIS A 28 17.37 -6.84 -7.67
CA HIS A 28 17.27 -5.77 -6.66
C HIS A 28 17.17 -4.36 -7.29
N ASN A 29 17.93 -4.07 -8.36
CA ASN A 29 17.90 -2.78 -9.05
C ASN A 29 16.55 -2.50 -9.73
N ARG A 30 15.86 -3.52 -10.22
CA ARG A 30 14.53 -3.36 -10.85
C ARG A 30 13.47 -3.07 -9.81
N ARG A 31 13.47 -3.76 -8.69
CA ARG A 31 12.53 -3.53 -7.60
C ARG A 31 12.61 -2.07 -7.10
N ARG A 32 13.83 -1.53 -7.01
CA ARG A 32 14.04 -0.13 -6.65
C ARG A 32 13.46 0.84 -7.71
N GLU A 33 13.68 0.57 -8.99
CA GLU A 33 13.14 1.38 -10.08
C GLU A 33 11.60 1.44 -10.06
N TYR A 34 10.95 0.30 -9.80
CA TYR A 34 9.49 0.24 -9.68
C TYR A 34 8.98 1.01 -8.46
N ALA A 35 9.65 0.89 -7.32
CA ALA A 35 9.31 1.66 -6.13
C ALA A 35 9.41 3.17 -6.41
N GLU A 36 10.45 3.62 -7.11
CA GLU A 36 10.61 5.01 -7.53
C GLU A 36 9.46 5.49 -8.44
N ILE A 37 8.94 4.64 -9.33
CA ILE A 37 7.81 4.96 -10.20
C ILE A 37 6.51 5.11 -9.38
N ILE A 38 6.25 4.21 -8.44
CA ILE A 38 5.09 4.27 -7.55
C ILE A 38 5.16 5.52 -6.67
N GLN A 39 6.31 5.79 -6.06
CA GLN A 39 6.55 6.99 -5.28
C GLN A 39 6.36 8.27 -6.10
N PHE A 40 6.72 8.23 -7.39
CA PHE A 40 6.46 9.34 -8.29
C PHE A 40 4.96 9.53 -8.56
N ALA A 41 4.19 8.44 -8.65
CA ALA A 41 2.74 8.53 -8.77
C ALA A 41 2.10 9.20 -7.54
N HIS A 42 2.50 8.82 -6.32
CA HIS A 42 2.07 9.47 -5.09
C HIS A 42 2.47 10.95 -5.03
N PHE A 43 3.69 11.26 -5.47
CA PHE A 43 4.13 12.65 -5.58
C PHE A 43 3.24 13.47 -6.52
N MET A 44 2.90 12.92 -7.70
CA MET A 44 2.00 13.59 -8.64
C MET A 44 0.59 13.74 -8.08
N HIS A 45 0.07 12.74 -7.35
CA HIS A 45 -1.18 12.88 -6.61
C HIS A 45 -1.15 14.12 -5.70
N GLN A 46 -0.09 14.26 -4.90
CA GLN A 46 0.07 15.41 -3.99
C GLN A 46 0.18 16.75 -4.71
N ILE A 47 0.78 16.77 -5.90
CA ILE A 47 0.84 17.99 -6.74
C ILE A 47 -0.53 18.34 -7.31
N ILE A 48 -1.26 17.36 -7.84
CA ILE A 48 -2.60 17.53 -8.44
C ILE A 48 -3.60 18.01 -7.39
N HIS A 49 -3.55 17.46 -6.18
CA HIS A 49 -4.44 17.83 -5.07
C HIS A 49 -3.92 19.02 -4.23
N HIS A 50 -2.87 19.71 -4.70
CA HIS A 50 -2.31 20.90 -4.06
C HIS A 50 -1.89 20.72 -2.60
N HIS A 51 -1.43 19.52 -2.24
CA HIS A 51 -0.97 19.25 -0.87
C HIS A 51 0.19 20.18 -0.48
N PRO A 52 0.26 20.63 0.79
CA PRO A 52 1.38 21.41 1.29
C PRO A 52 2.70 20.68 1.09
N ARG A 53 3.74 21.39 0.65
CA ARG A 53 5.06 20.79 0.39
C ARG A 53 5.67 20.05 1.59
N GLY A 54 5.34 20.50 2.81
CA GLY A 54 5.78 19.87 4.06
C GLY A 54 5.23 18.47 4.29
N LEU A 55 4.13 18.10 3.62
CA LEU A 55 3.44 16.82 3.78
C LEU A 55 3.84 15.76 2.74
N ARG A 56 4.88 15.97 1.95
CA ARG A 56 5.31 15.02 0.94
C ARG A 56 5.76 13.71 1.57
N LEU A 57 5.18 12.60 1.10
CA LEU A 57 5.54 11.25 1.56
C LEU A 57 6.95 10.86 1.12
N HIS A 58 7.29 11.16 -0.13
CA HIS A 58 8.56 10.81 -0.76
C HIS A 58 9.22 12.05 -1.35
N PRO A 59 9.88 12.90 -0.54
CA PRO A 59 10.46 14.16 -1.03
C PRO A 59 11.57 13.95 -2.08
N ASP A 60 12.27 12.82 -2.01
CA ASP A 60 13.43 12.50 -2.87
C ASP A 60 13.06 11.68 -4.13
N CYS A 61 11.76 11.36 -4.34
CA CYS A 61 11.31 10.60 -5.51
C CYS A 61 11.48 11.33 -6.84
N VAL A 62 11.62 12.66 -6.79
CA VAL A 62 11.95 13.52 -7.92
C VAL A 62 13.39 14.00 -7.77
N SER A 63 14.29 13.40 -8.52
CA SER A 63 15.71 13.70 -8.46
C SER A 63 16.03 15.11 -9.01
N ALA A 64 17.21 15.63 -8.70
CA ALA A 64 17.69 16.88 -9.29
C ALA A 64 17.75 16.79 -10.83
N ASP A 65 18.02 15.61 -11.37
CA ASP A 65 18.01 15.33 -12.80
C ASP A 65 16.60 15.37 -13.38
N ASP A 66 15.61 14.80 -12.72
CA ASP A 66 14.19 14.90 -13.13
C ASP A 66 13.75 16.38 -13.18
N VAL A 67 14.08 17.16 -12.15
CA VAL A 67 13.76 18.59 -12.11
C VAL A 67 14.45 19.34 -13.25
N ARG A 68 15.72 19.02 -13.54
CA ARG A 68 16.47 19.63 -14.64
C ARG A 68 15.84 19.31 -15.99
N ALA A 69 15.44 18.06 -16.20
CA ALA A 69 14.76 17.61 -17.40
C ALA A 69 13.42 18.32 -17.61
N LEU A 70 12.58 18.36 -16.58
CA LEU A 70 11.28 19.04 -16.65
C LEU A 70 11.42 20.54 -16.92
N LYS A 71 12.40 21.21 -16.30
CA LYS A 71 12.74 22.61 -16.62
C LYS A 71 13.21 22.79 -18.04
N ALA A 72 13.97 21.85 -18.60
CA ALA A 72 14.41 21.91 -20.00
C ALA A 72 13.23 21.75 -20.97
N ILE A 73 12.32 20.82 -20.69
CA ILE A 73 11.08 20.62 -21.46
C ILE A 73 10.23 21.90 -21.43
N CYS A 74 9.99 22.48 -20.26
CA CYS A 74 9.23 23.72 -20.14
C CYS A 74 9.88 24.87 -20.93
N ARG A 75 11.22 25.00 -20.91
CA ARG A 75 11.94 26.04 -21.69
C ARG A 75 11.77 25.82 -23.19
N ALA A 76 11.87 24.60 -23.68
CA ALA A 76 11.66 24.29 -25.10
C ALA A 76 10.25 24.70 -25.56
N GLU A 77 9.25 24.48 -24.71
CA GLU A 77 7.86 24.89 -24.91
C GLU A 77 7.57 26.38 -24.59
N ARG A 78 8.57 27.15 -24.17
CA ARG A 78 8.43 28.55 -23.71
C ARG A 78 7.43 28.73 -22.57
N ARG A 79 7.35 27.73 -21.68
CA ARG A 79 6.50 27.74 -20.48
C ARG A 79 7.32 27.93 -19.23
N GLU A 80 6.74 28.55 -18.22
CA GLU A 80 7.32 28.58 -16.87
C GLU A 80 7.20 27.20 -16.21
N PHE A 81 8.20 26.82 -15.42
CA PHE A 81 8.16 25.58 -14.65
C PHE A 81 7.31 25.77 -13.38
N THR A 82 6.06 25.38 -13.45
CA THR A 82 5.05 25.44 -12.38
C THR A 82 4.48 24.06 -12.07
N PRO A 83 3.77 23.88 -10.96
CA PRO A 83 3.00 22.65 -10.71
C PRO A 83 2.06 22.28 -11.87
N ASP A 84 1.33 23.27 -12.43
CA ASP A 84 0.43 23.05 -13.56
C ASP A 84 1.16 22.59 -14.83
N ALA A 85 2.35 23.15 -15.09
CA ALA A 85 3.17 22.68 -16.20
C ALA A 85 3.64 21.23 -15.98
N MET A 86 3.95 20.85 -14.74
CA MET A 86 4.31 19.48 -14.40
C MET A 86 3.14 18.53 -14.57
N ILE A 87 1.93 18.91 -14.13
CA ILE A 87 0.69 18.15 -14.34
C ILE A 87 0.45 17.95 -15.82
N HIS A 88 0.55 19.03 -16.61
CA HIS A 88 0.35 18.95 -18.06
C HIS A 88 1.34 17.96 -18.73
N ILE A 89 2.62 17.98 -18.34
CA ILE A 89 3.61 17.02 -18.88
C ILE A 89 3.26 15.60 -18.44
N TYR A 90 2.80 15.42 -17.21
CA TYR A 90 2.41 14.12 -16.65
C TYR A 90 1.23 13.49 -17.40
N ASP A 91 0.23 14.28 -17.73
CA ASP A 91 -0.96 13.82 -18.43
C ASP A 91 -0.72 13.58 -19.94
N HIS A 92 0.31 14.24 -20.53
CA HIS A 92 0.57 14.25 -21.96
C HIS A 92 2.01 13.83 -22.29
N THR A 93 2.58 12.87 -21.58
CA THR A 93 3.99 12.45 -21.72
C THR A 93 4.39 12.08 -23.13
N ASP A 94 3.48 11.55 -23.94
CA ASP A 94 3.76 11.13 -25.31
C ASP A 94 3.98 12.31 -26.26
N ASP A 95 3.34 13.45 -26.03
CA ASP A 95 3.46 14.66 -26.85
C ASP A 95 4.88 15.28 -26.73
N TYR A 96 5.57 14.98 -25.64
CA TYR A 96 6.91 15.51 -25.38
C TYR A 96 8.05 14.64 -25.92
N ARG A 97 7.77 13.50 -26.54
CA ARG A 97 8.82 12.64 -27.12
C ARG A 97 9.60 13.35 -28.22
N ASP A 98 8.90 14.06 -29.12
CA ASP A 98 9.56 14.78 -30.20
C ASP A 98 10.24 16.06 -29.70
N VAL A 99 9.70 16.70 -28.66
CA VAL A 99 10.28 17.90 -28.04
C VAL A 99 11.68 17.63 -27.51
N ILE A 100 11.90 16.49 -26.84
CA ILE A 100 13.23 16.17 -26.29
C ILE A 100 14.27 15.80 -27.36
N HIS A 101 13.84 15.50 -28.59
CA HIS A 101 14.73 15.25 -29.73
C HIS A 101 15.08 16.51 -30.52
N GLY A 102 14.54 17.68 -30.14
CA GLY A 102 14.83 18.96 -30.78
C GLY A 102 16.19 19.54 -30.38
N ASP A 103 16.64 20.56 -31.13
CA ASP A 103 17.95 21.25 -30.97
C ASP A 103 18.16 21.89 -29.59
N ALA A 104 17.11 22.00 -28.77
CA ALA A 104 17.19 22.56 -27.43
C ALA A 104 17.83 21.62 -26.38
N PHE A 105 18.09 20.36 -26.75
CA PHE A 105 18.60 19.34 -25.86
C PHE A 105 19.96 18.82 -26.32
N ASP A 106 20.96 18.87 -25.45
CA ASP A 106 22.17 18.09 -25.63
C ASP A 106 21.93 16.61 -25.33
N VAL A 107 22.84 15.74 -25.80
CA VAL A 107 22.68 14.26 -25.67
C VAL A 107 22.48 13.81 -24.21
N GLY A 108 23.16 14.44 -23.26
CA GLY A 108 23.07 14.11 -21.85
C GLY A 108 21.69 14.50 -21.26
N THR A 109 21.25 15.71 -21.52
CA THR A 109 19.96 16.23 -21.10
C THR A 109 18.80 15.47 -21.76
N GLN A 110 18.96 15.07 -23.02
CA GLN A 110 17.99 14.24 -23.75
C GLN A 110 17.78 12.88 -23.07
N ALA A 111 18.86 12.19 -22.71
CA ALA A 111 18.78 10.89 -22.04
C ALA A 111 18.07 10.98 -20.69
N ILE A 112 18.38 12.04 -19.91
CA ILE A 112 17.73 12.30 -18.62
C ILE A 112 16.23 12.60 -18.85
N ALA A 113 15.89 13.46 -19.81
CA ALA A 113 14.51 13.82 -20.11
C ALA A 113 13.69 12.61 -20.59
N ALA A 114 14.27 11.76 -21.42
CA ALA A 114 13.62 10.52 -21.86
C ALA A 114 13.33 9.57 -20.68
N ASN A 115 14.26 9.45 -19.73
CA ASN A 115 14.06 8.64 -18.53
C ASN A 115 12.99 9.24 -17.62
N THR A 116 12.98 10.55 -17.42
CA THR A 116 11.97 11.25 -16.62
C THR A 116 10.57 11.09 -17.23
N LEU A 117 10.40 11.31 -18.54
CA LEU A 117 9.12 11.10 -19.24
C LEU A 117 8.67 9.63 -19.16
N ARG A 118 9.61 8.68 -19.26
CA ARG A 118 9.33 7.26 -19.08
C ARG A 118 8.78 6.97 -17.66
N LYS A 119 9.43 7.51 -16.63
CA LYS A 119 8.98 7.41 -15.23
C LYS A 119 7.58 7.98 -15.05
N MET A 120 7.32 9.18 -15.58
CA MET A 120 6.02 9.85 -15.52
C MET A 120 4.92 9.02 -16.22
N ARG A 121 5.20 8.48 -17.41
CA ARG A 121 4.26 7.67 -18.16
C ARG A 121 3.87 6.40 -17.40
N TYR A 122 4.82 5.71 -16.79
CA TYR A 122 4.50 4.51 -16.00
C TYR A 122 3.76 4.85 -14.70
N ALA A 123 4.11 5.95 -14.04
CA ALA A 123 3.39 6.43 -12.87
C ALA A 123 1.94 6.78 -13.22
N HIS A 124 1.72 7.47 -14.35
CA HIS A 124 0.37 7.78 -14.85
C HIS A 124 -0.42 6.51 -15.18
N ALA A 125 0.19 5.55 -15.88
CA ALA A 125 -0.45 4.28 -16.21
C ALA A 125 -0.79 3.45 -14.97
N TYR A 126 0.07 3.45 -13.95
CA TYR A 126 -0.18 2.82 -12.65
C TYR A 126 -1.40 3.44 -11.94
N THR A 127 -1.41 4.78 -11.81
CA THR A 127 -2.52 5.52 -11.19
C THR A 127 -3.84 5.28 -11.94
N ALA A 128 -3.81 5.34 -13.27
CA ALA A 128 -4.98 5.09 -14.10
C ALA A 128 -5.52 3.66 -13.92
N TYR A 129 -4.63 2.66 -13.88
CA TYR A 129 -5.01 1.27 -13.64
C TYR A 129 -5.61 1.09 -12.24
N CYS A 130 -4.97 1.63 -11.20
CA CYS A 130 -5.46 1.54 -9.82
C CYS A 130 -6.85 2.18 -9.69
N ARG A 131 -7.04 3.37 -10.26
CA ARG A 131 -8.33 4.07 -10.27
C ARG A 131 -9.41 3.26 -10.99
N GLN A 132 -9.13 2.76 -12.22
CA GLN A 132 -10.06 1.97 -13.01
C GLN A 132 -10.50 0.68 -12.30
N ASN A 133 -9.61 0.07 -11.52
CA ASN A 133 -9.88 -1.18 -10.83
C ASN A 133 -10.20 -0.99 -9.33
N LYS A 134 -10.38 0.25 -8.86
CA LYS A 134 -10.66 0.59 -7.46
C LYS A 134 -9.64 0.00 -6.49
N LEU A 135 -8.36 0.07 -6.87
CA LEU A 135 -7.22 -0.40 -6.09
C LEU A 135 -6.53 0.80 -5.44
N ILE A 136 -6.06 0.62 -4.23
CA ILE A 136 -5.23 1.57 -3.50
C ILE A 136 -4.07 0.84 -2.84
N ASP A 137 -2.90 1.42 -2.81
CA ASP A 137 -1.80 0.93 -1.98
C ASP A 137 -1.80 1.59 -0.59
N PHE A 138 -0.80 1.28 0.24
CA PHE A 138 -0.76 1.79 1.61
C PHE A 138 -0.51 3.31 1.67
N GLU A 139 0.27 3.86 0.75
CA GLU A 139 0.49 5.30 0.66
C GLU A 139 -0.73 6.03 0.12
N ASP A 140 -1.43 5.47 -0.86
CA ASP A 140 -2.72 5.98 -1.34
C ASP A 140 -3.73 6.08 -0.20
N LEU A 141 -3.70 5.13 0.76
CA LEU A 141 -4.58 5.17 1.92
C LEU A 141 -4.38 6.44 2.74
N LEU A 142 -3.13 6.87 2.94
CA LEU A 142 -2.81 8.13 3.63
C LEU A 142 -3.25 9.35 2.81
N LEU A 143 -2.93 9.37 1.52
CA LEU A 143 -3.24 10.48 0.62
C LEU A 143 -4.75 10.71 0.51
N LEU A 144 -5.50 9.66 0.21
CA LEU A 144 -6.96 9.71 0.08
C LEU A 144 -7.65 10.02 1.41
N THR A 145 -7.11 9.54 2.54
CA THR A 145 -7.63 9.90 3.86
C THR A 145 -7.43 11.39 4.13
N TYR A 146 -6.25 11.94 3.85
CA TYR A 146 -5.98 13.35 4.01
C TYR A 146 -6.91 14.20 3.12
N ASP A 147 -7.06 13.82 1.84
CA ASP A 147 -7.96 14.50 0.90
C ASP A 147 -9.41 14.50 1.42
N ALA A 148 -9.91 13.34 1.81
CA ALA A 148 -11.27 13.21 2.33
C ALA A 148 -11.50 14.08 3.57
N LEU A 149 -10.57 14.04 4.53
CA LEU A 149 -10.67 14.79 5.78
C LEU A 149 -10.53 16.31 5.59
N THR A 150 -9.90 16.77 4.51
CA THR A 150 -9.78 18.21 4.21
C THR A 150 -11.00 18.77 3.50
N VAL A 151 -11.76 17.93 2.79
CA VAL A 151 -12.96 18.34 2.03
C VAL A 151 -14.23 18.17 2.84
N ASP A 152 -14.35 17.06 3.57
CA ASP A 152 -15.53 16.71 4.36
C ASP A 152 -15.20 16.85 5.85
N ASN A 153 -15.98 17.66 6.56
CA ASN A 153 -15.87 17.86 8.01
C ASN A 153 -16.90 17.02 8.80
N ASP A 154 -17.74 16.24 8.13
CA ASP A 154 -18.76 15.40 8.78
C ASP A 154 -18.20 14.01 9.15
N TYR A 155 -17.11 14.02 9.92
CA TYR A 155 -16.51 12.81 10.47
C TYR A 155 -16.26 12.98 11.98
N PRO A 156 -16.13 11.88 12.74
CA PRO A 156 -15.89 11.93 14.17
C PRO A 156 -14.55 12.61 14.52
N HIS A 157 -14.61 13.64 15.35
CA HIS A 157 -13.43 14.27 15.93
C HIS A 157 -13.18 13.73 17.34
N TYR A 158 -11.91 13.49 17.64
CA TYR A 158 -11.50 12.97 18.94
C TYR A 158 -10.94 14.09 19.80
N ARG A 159 -11.48 14.23 21.00
CA ARG A 159 -11.00 15.24 21.99
C ARG A 159 -9.73 14.80 22.70
N TRP A 160 -9.40 13.52 22.64
CA TRP A 160 -8.20 12.94 23.23
C TRP A 160 -7.63 11.87 22.33
N ILE A 161 -6.40 12.07 21.86
CA ILE A 161 -5.63 11.09 21.10
C ILE A 161 -4.32 10.82 21.81
N GLN A 162 -3.93 9.56 21.91
CA GLN A 162 -2.62 9.12 22.36
C GLN A 162 -1.90 8.47 21.18
N VAL A 163 -0.71 8.97 20.88
CA VAL A 163 0.12 8.49 19.77
C VAL A 163 1.39 7.91 20.36
N ASP A 164 1.60 6.62 20.14
CA ASP A 164 2.82 5.92 20.54
C ASP A 164 3.80 5.85 19.35
N GLU A 165 5.09 5.63 19.66
CA GLU A 165 6.19 5.51 18.69
C GLU A 165 6.25 6.69 17.71
N VAL A 166 6.06 7.91 18.22
CA VAL A 166 5.91 9.10 17.35
C VAL A 166 7.16 9.42 16.53
N GLN A 167 8.35 8.90 16.90
CA GLN A 167 9.58 9.06 16.13
C GLN A 167 9.51 8.41 14.74
N ASP A 168 8.59 7.46 14.53
CA ASP A 168 8.42 6.74 13.27
C ASP A 168 7.33 7.36 12.37
N LEU A 169 6.63 8.41 12.84
CA LEU A 169 5.60 9.08 12.07
C LEU A 169 6.18 10.01 11.00
N ASN A 170 5.55 9.98 9.82
CA ASN A 170 5.79 10.97 8.78
C ASN A 170 4.87 12.21 8.94
N ALA A 171 5.18 13.28 8.20
CA ALA A 171 4.45 14.54 8.27
C ALA A 171 2.97 14.41 7.85
N MET A 172 2.64 13.51 6.92
CA MET A 172 1.28 13.26 6.46
C MET A 172 0.44 12.60 7.55
N GLN A 173 0.99 11.59 8.23
CA GLN A 173 0.33 10.95 9.38
C GLN A 173 0.06 11.95 10.50
N MET A 174 1.03 12.84 10.77
CA MET A 174 0.84 13.93 11.75
C MET A 174 -0.29 14.87 11.34
N ALA A 175 -0.38 15.25 10.06
CA ALA A 175 -1.44 16.12 9.57
C ALA A 175 -2.83 15.43 9.66
N ILE A 176 -2.92 14.13 9.38
CA ILE A 176 -4.15 13.36 9.57
C ILE A 176 -4.56 13.33 11.05
N ILE A 177 -3.62 13.10 11.97
CA ILE A 177 -3.89 13.17 13.43
C ILE A 177 -4.44 14.54 13.80
N ASP A 178 -3.87 15.61 13.27
CA ASP A 178 -4.35 16.98 13.53
C ASP A 178 -5.77 17.21 13.01
N LEU A 179 -6.12 16.66 11.85
CA LEU A 179 -7.46 16.78 11.28
C LEU A 179 -8.51 16.02 12.07
N ILE A 180 -8.19 14.83 12.58
CA ILE A 180 -9.14 14.01 13.35
C ILE A 180 -9.23 14.41 14.83
N THR A 181 -8.46 15.41 15.27
CA THR A 181 -8.56 15.98 16.61
C THR A 181 -9.25 17.31 16.57
N ASP A 182 -9.87 17.69 17.70
CA ASP A 182 -10.46 19.01 17.86
C ASP A 182 -9.42 20.16 17.83
N THR A 183 -8.12 19.85 17.89
CA THR A 183 -7.05 20.86 17.83
C THR A 183 -7.02 21.62 16.51
N ALA A 184 -7.29 20.96 15.39
CA ALA A 184 -7.27 21.58 14.06
C ALA A 184 -8.64 22.22 13.71
N VAL A 185 -9.73 21.57 14.04
CA VAL A 185 -11.09 21.92 13.58
C VAL A 185 -11.85 22.80 14.58
N THR A 186 -11.78 22.50 15.86
CA THR A 186 -12.55 23.20 16.91
C THR A 186 -11.75 24.25 17.69
N ARG A 187 -10.55 24.61 17.22
CA ARG A 187 -9.71 25.67 17.76
C ARG A 187 -9.12 25.43 19.14
N GLY A 188 -8.67 24.21 19.40
CA GLY A 188 -7.80 23.92 20.52
C GLY A 188 -8.49 23.32 21.75
N GLU A 189 -9.68 22.76 21.59
CA GLU A 189 -10.32 21.97 22.64
C GLU A 189 -9.82 20.51 22.73
N GLY A 190 -9.23 19.99 21.66
CA GLY A 190 -8.68 18.63 21.64
C GLY A 190 -7.31 18.55 22.28
N MET A 191 -6.98 17.38 22.81
CA MET A 191 -5.66 17.05 23.39
C MET A 191 -5.03 15.88 22.67
N VAL A 192 -3.73 16.02 22.33
CA VAL A 192 -2.92 14.93 21.79
C VAL A 192 -1.73 14.70 22.70
N MET A 193 -1.53 13.46 23.12
CA MET A 193 -0.35 13.02 23.85
C MET A 193 0.54 12.21 22.92
N TYR A 194 1.78 12.66 22.79
CA TYR A 194 2.79 11.99 21.97
C TYR A 194 3.78 11.25 22.87
N LEU A 195 4.00 9.96 22.58
CA LEU A 195 4.95 9.11 23.28
C LEU A 195 5.99 8.65 22.27
N GLY A 196 7.26 8.70 22.63
CA GLY A 196 8.33 8.27 21.74
C GLY A 196 9.72 8.42 22.32
N ASP A 197 10.69 7.83 21.64
CA ASP A 197 12.09 7.82 22.02
C ASP A 197 12.96 8.18 20.81
N ALA A 198 13.72 9.27 20.93
CA ALA A 198 14.61 9.73 19.87
C ALA A 198 15.72 8.72 19.53
N GLN A 199 16.12 7.88 20.49
CA GLN A 199 17.15 6.87 20.30
C GLN A 199 16.64 5.64 19.53
N GLN A 200 15.31 5.45 19.45
CA GLN A 200 14.65 4.38 18.72
C GLN A 200 14.23 4.80 17.29
N ALA A 201 14.57 6.00 16.84
CA ALA A 201 14.25 6.51 15.49
C ALA A 201 15.12 5.83 14.42
N ILE A 202 14.91 4.54 14.15
CA ILE A 202 15.68 3.72 13.20
C ILE A 202 15.01 3.61 11.81
N PHE A 203 13.77 4.09 11.66
CA PHE A 203 12.98 4.01 10.41
C PHE A 203 13.05 5.28 9.56
N SER A 204 14.15 6.04 9.61
CA SER A 204 14.32 7.26 8.80
C SER A 204 14.22 7.01 7.28
N PHE A 205 14.53 5.80 6.82
CA PHE A 205 14.40 5.37 5.43
C PHE A 205 12.93 5.21 4.96
N MET A 206 11.97 5.11 5.88
CA MET A 206 10.53 5.06 5.59
C MET A 206 9.87 6.46 5.59
N GLY A 207 10.65 7.54 5.53
CA GLY A 207 10.15 8.92 5.51
C GLY A 207 9.94 9.55 6.89
N ALA A 208 10.23 8.83 7.98
CA ALA A 208 10.34 9.43 9.31
C ALA A 208 11.52 10.40 9.30
N LYS A 209 11.24 11.68 9.54
CA LYS A 209 12.29 12.71 9.58
C LYS A 209 12.82 12.81 11.00
N SER A 210 14.13 12.92 11.15
CA SER A 210 14.79 13.30 12.42
C SER A 210 14.19 14.58 13.02
N ASP A 211 13.58 15.40 12.20
CA ASP A 211 12.98 16.67 12.58
C ASP A 211 11.57 16.54 13.21
N THR A 212 10.90 15.37 13.09
CA THR A 212 9.55 15.17 13.64
C THR A 212 9.51 15.40 15.15
N LEU A 213 10.47 14.84 15.89
CA LEU A 213 10.57 15.08 17.32
C LEU A 213 10.94 16.52 17.68
N ALA A 214 11.76 17.18 16.85
CA ALA A 214 12.07 18.60 17.06
C ALA A 214 10.84 19.47 16.85
N LEU A 215 10.05 19.20 15.82
CA LEU A 215 8.77 19.89 15.58
C LEU A 215 7.77 19.65 16.72
N LEU A 216 7.66 18.43 17.21
CA LEU A 216 6.80 18.09 18.33
C LEU A 216 7.24 18.79 19.62
N ARG A 217 8.54 18.86 19.89
CA ARG A 217 9.06 19.62 21.05
C ARG A 217 8.69 21.09 20.97
N GLN A 218 8.84 21.70 19.79
CA GLN A 218 8.42 23.08 19.57
C GLN A 218 6.90 23.27 19.78
N ARG A 219 6.11 22.30 19.33
CA ARG A 219 4.65 22.32 19.42
C ARG A 219 4.15 22.13 20.84
N CYS A 220 4.77 21.24 21.60
CA CYS A 220 4.40 20.95 22.99
C CYS A 220 4.89 22.02 23.99
N GLY A 221 5.88 22.82 23.63
CA GLY A 221 6.42 23.88 24.50
C GLY A 221 6.85 23.34 25.85
N ASP A 222 6.26 23.89 26.92
CA ASP A 222 6.57 23.51 28.32
C ASP A 222 5.90 22.19 28.74
N HIS A 223 5.05 21.58 27.90
CA HIS A 223 4.34 20.34 28.23
C HIS A 223 5.13 19.09 27.78
N ILE A 224 6.42 19.07 28.09
CA ILE A 224 7.30 17.94 27.80
C ILE A 224 7.66 17.25 29.11
N TYR A 225 7.45 15.94 29.16
CA TYR A 225 7.72 15.12 30.31
C TYR A 225 8.72 14.01 29.93
N HIS A 226 9.67 13.76 30.80
CA HIS A 226 10.66 12.71 30.61
C HIS A 226 10.38 11.54 31.56
N LEU A 227 10.30 10.33 31.01
CA LEU A 227 10.23 9.11 31.80
C LEU A 227 11.65 8.68 32.15
N ASN A 228 12.09 8.99 33.36
CA ASN A 228 13.49 8.81 33.76
C ASN A 228 13.79 7.47 34.42
N ILE A 229 12.77 6.68 34.75
CA ILE A 229 12.98 5.38 35.42
C ILE A 229 12.67 4.27 34.40
N ASN A 230 13.65 3.40 34.18
CA ASN A 230 13.50 2.19 33.38
C ASN A 230 13.00 1.05 34.30
N HIS A 231 11.84 0.50 33.93
CA HIS A 231 11.21 -0.63 34.63
C HIS A 231 11.33 -1.96 33.89
N ARG A 232 12.02 -1.97 32.76
CA ARG A 232 12.10 -3.13 31.85
C ARG A 232 13.42 -3.88 32.01
N SER A 233 14.53 -3.14 32.05
CA SER A 233 15.87 -3.71 31.92
C SER A 233 16.55 -3.83 33.26
N PRO A 234 17.31 -4.92 33.50
CA PRO A 234 18.19 -5.04 34.66
C PRO A 234 19.20 -3.88 34.77
N ALA A 235 19.55 -3.49 35.97
CA ALA A 235 20.43 -2.35 36.22
C ALA A 235 21.79 -2.44 35.49
N SER A 236 22.38 -3.64 35.43
CA SER A 236 23.64 -3.90 34.72
C SER A 236 23.54 -3.66 33.21
N LEU A 237 22.46 -4.12 32.58
CA LEU A 237 22.23 -3.92 31.17
C LEU A 237 21.97 -2.43 30.87
N LEU A 238 21.19 -1.77 31.72
CA LEU A 238 20.91 -0.35 31.59
C LEU A 238 22.19 0.49 31.74
N ALA A 239 23.09 0.14 32.67
CA ALA A 239 24.37 0.82 32.84
C ALA A 239 25.23 0.72 31.56
N MET A 240 25.27 -0.45 30.91
CA MET A 240 26.02 -0.66 29.69
C MET A 240 25.41 0.15 28.52
N THR A 241 24.08 0.09 28.35
CA THR A 241 23.40 0.82 27.25
C THR A 241 23.52 2.33 27.46
N ASN A 242 23.41 2.83 28.69
CA ASN A 242 23.62 4.23 29.02
C ASN A 242 25.07 4.69 28.75
N HIS A 243 26.06 3.85 29.07
CA HIS A 243 27.46 4.14 28.76
C HIS A 243 27.66 4.27 27.24
N TYR A 244 27.11 3.33 26.45
CA TYR A 244 27.17 3.39 24.99
C TYR A 244 26.46 4.63 24.45
N ALA A 245 25.26 4.94 24.94
CA ALA A 245 24.50 6.10 24.54
C ALA A 245 25.25 7.41 24.79
N ALA A 246 25.90 7.56 25.95
CA ALA A 246 26.67 8.75 26.28
C ALA A 246 27.98 8.86 25.46
N GLU A 247 28.77 7.78 25.42
CA GLU A 247 30.13 7.83 24.86
C GLU A 247 30.16 7.69 23.33
N VAL A 248 29.24 6.93 22.75
CA VAL A 248 29.26 6.64 21.31
C VAL A 248 28.18 7.45 20.55
N LEU A 249 26.97 7.58 21.11
CA LEU A 249 25.90 8.30 20.47
C LEU A 249 25.82 9.77 20.89
N GLY A 250 26.62 10.21 21.87
CA GLY A 250 26.65 11.59 22.35
C GLY A 250 25.37 12.07 23.03
N VAL A 251 24.60 11.16 23.62
CA VAL A 251 23.37 11.50 24.34
C VAL A 251 23.73 12.15 25.66
N ASP A 252 23.04 13.26 25.99
CA ASP A 252 23.23 13.92 27.28
C ASP A 252 22.88 12.95 28.43
N ARG A 253 23.83 12.78 29.35
CA ARG A 253 23.67 11.91 30.52
C ARG A 253 22.46 12.27 31.39
N ALA A 254 22.02 13.53 31.39
CA ALA A 254 20.85 13.99 32.12
C ALA A 254 19.54 13.43 31.54
N LEU A 255 19.54 13.01 30.27
CA LEU A 255 18.40 12.42 29.58
C LEU A 255 18.36 10.89 29.64
N LEU A 256 19.39 10.26 30.19
CA LEU A 256 19.47 8.81 30.27
C LEU A 256 18.62 8.27 31.42
N PRO A 257 17.89 7.18 31.21
CA PRO A 257 17.07 6.57 32.26
C PRO A 257 17.89 5.94 33.35
N THR A 258 17.35 5.93 34.55
CA THR A 258 17.95 5.28 35.73
C THR A 258 17.21 3.97 36.04
N ALA A 259 17.94 3.00 36.61
CA ALA A 259 17.34 1.77 37.11
C ALA A 259 16.48 2.04 38.36
N GLN A 260 15.50 1.18 38.59
CA GLN A 260 14.77 1.20 39.86
C GLN A 260 15.71 0.90 41.04
N PRO A 261 15.50 1.56 42.18
CA PRO A 261 16.30 1.30 43.37
C PRO A 261 16.25 -0.17 43.87
N SER A 262 15.14 -0.86 43.59
CA SER A 262 14.94 -2.27 43.98
C SER A 262 15.76 -3.26 43.12
N ASP A 263 16.21 -2.84 41.95
CA ASP A 263 16.87 -3.73 40.97
C ASP A 263 18.39 -3.71 41.09
N ALA A 264 18.94 -3.02 42.07
CA ALA A 264 20.39 -2.90 42.30
C ALA A 264 21.10 -4.25 42.54
N ALA A 265 20.37 -5.31 42.88
CA ALA A 265 20.88 -6.66 43.08
C ALA A 265 20.76 -7.56 41.84
N ASP A 266 20.06 -7.10 40.77
CA ASP A 266 19.81 -7.89 39.58
C ASP A 266 20.94 -7.66 38.57
N CYS A 267 21.94 -8.55 38.59
CA CYS A 267 23.05 -8.54 37.64
C CYS A 267 22.75 -9.52 36.49
N ALA A 268 22.31 -9.00 35.38
CA ALA A 268 22.28 -9.77 34.14
C ALA A 268 23.73 -10.15 33.75
N GLU A 269 23.97 -11.41 33.45
CA GLU A 269 25.27 -11.88 32.95
C GLU A 269 25.39 -11.46 31.48
N MET A 270 26.37 -10.62 31.19
CA MET A 270 26.70 -10.23 29.81
C MET A 270 27.91 -11.02 29.33
N ARG A 271 27.82 -11.61 28.17
CA ARG A 271 28.89 -12.40 27.55
C ARG A 271 29.16 -11.89 26.14
N LEU A 272 30.44 -11.71 25.83
CA LEU A 272 30.90 -11.53 24.45
C LEU A 272 31.30 -12.92 23.91
N ILE A 273 30.74 -13.29 22.76
CA ILE A 273 31.09 -14.54 22.08
C ILE A 273 31.68 -14.15 20.73
N GLU A 274 32.87 -14.62 20.46
CA GLU A 274 33.55 -14.42 19.18
C GLU A 274 33.65 -15.76 18.46
N SER A 275 33.15 -15.83 17.24
CA SER A 275 33.26 -17.01 16.38
C SER A 275 34.20 -16.72 15.21
N PRO A 276 35.08 -17.66 14.83
CA PRO A 276 36.09 -17.44 13.79
C PRO A 276 35.50 -17.31 12.38
N LEU A 277 34.29 -17.83 12.15
CA LEU A 277 33.57 -17.81 10.90
C LEU A 277 32.09 -17.45 11.13
N ILE A 278 31.47 -16.77 10.19
CA ILE A 278 30.07 -16.38 10.29
C ILE A 278 29.11 -17.57 10.40
N ASP A 279 29.39 -18.64 9.70
CA ASP A 279 28.58 -19.87 9.78
C ASP A 279 28.68 -20.53 11.18
N SER A 280 29.86 -20.49 11.83
CA SER A 280 29.98 -20.97 13.19
C SER A 280 29.29 -20.08 14.21
N GLU A 281 29.21 -18.76 13.94
CA GLU A 281 28.48 -17.83 14.79
C GLU A 281 26.98 -18.19 14.85
N TYR A 282 26.35 -18.51 13.73
CA TYR A 282 24.94 -18.93 13.70
C TYR A 282 24.68 -20.18 14.53
N HIS A 283 25.59 -21.18 14.45
CA HIS A 283 25.52 -22.41 15.26
C HIS A 283 25.76 -22.15 16.74
N ASP A 284 26.71 -21.31 17.08
CA ASP A 284 27.06 -21.00 18.48
C ASP A 284 25.90 -20.25 19.16
N VAL A 285 25.28 -19.30 18.45
CA VAL A 285 24.10 -18.55 18.93
C VAL A 285 22.92 -19.49 19.11
N ALA A 286 22.64 -20.36 18.15
CA ALA A 286 21.54 -21.33 18.23
C ALA A 286 21.75 -22.34 19.38
N ALA A 287 22.99 -22.80 19.60
CA ALA A 287 23.34 -23.70 20.71
C ALA A 287 23.16 -23.00 22.05
N LEU A 288 23.57 -21.74 22.17
CA LEU A 288 23.38 -20.95 23.39
C LEU A 288 21.86 -20.72 23.65
N ALA A 289 21.09 -20.34 22.65
CA ALA A 289 19.66 -20.14 22.80
C ALA A 289 18.96 -21.43 23.27
N ARG A 290 19.31 -22.58 22.70
CA ARG A 290 18.80 -23.88 23.14
C ARG A 290 19.18 -24.17 24.61
N LYS A 291 20.44 -23.90 25.00
CA LYS A 291 20.87 -24.08 26.37
C LYS A 291 20.07 -23.24 27.37
N LEU A 292 19.82 -21.97 27.04
CA LEU A 292 19.05 -21.05 27.88
C LEU A 292 17.57 -21.48 27.96
N ALA A 293 16.93 -21.81 26.86
CA ALA A 293 15.55 -22.26 26.83
C ALA A 293 15.32 -23.58 27.61
N LEU A 294 16.31 -24.47 27.62
CA LEU A 294 16.23 -25.73 28.39
C LEU A 294 16.55 -25.53 29.91
N ALA A 295 17.24 -24.45 30.27
CA ALA A 295 17.54 -24.15 31.66
C ALA A 295 16.33 -23.63 32.44
N ASP A 296 15.53 -22.76 31.82
CA ASP A 296 14.23 -22.30 32.35
C ASP A 296 13.21 -22.12 31.20
N ASN A 297 12.22 -22.99 31.19
CA ASN A 297 11.17 -22.98 30.18
C ASN A 297 10.09 -21.89 30.40
N ARG A 298 10.19 -21.10 31.44
CA ARG A 298 9.28 -19.98 31.72
C ARG A 298 9.79 -18.68 31.12
N GLU A 299 11.05 -18.61 30.75
CA GLU A 299 11.67 -17.45 30.13
C GLU A 299 11.72 -17.60 28.59
N THR A 300 11.54 -16.51 27.89
CA THR A 300 11.69 -16.45 26.43
C THR A 300 13.07 -15.92 26.06
N THR A 301 13.70 -16.55 25.07
CA THR A 301 14.97 -16.12 24.50
C THR A 301 14.75 -15.48 23.15
N ALA A 302 15.26 -14.27 22.94
CA ALA A 302 15.22 -13.58 21.65
C ALA A 302 16.63 -13.53 21.05
N ILE A 303 16.71 -13.81 19.74
CA ILE A 303 17.91 -13.59 18.92
C ILE A 303 17.62 -12.43 17.99
N VAL A 304 18.37 -11.34 18.13
CA VAL A 304 18.22 -10.14 17.29
C VAL A 304 19.35 -10.10 16.27
N VAL A 305 19.02 -9.93 15.00
CA VAL A 305 19.95 -9.93 13.87
C VAL A 305 19.74 -8.69 12.98
N ASN A 306 20.73 -8.37 12.17
CA ASN A 306 20.73 -7.16 11.32
C ASN A 306 19.98 -7.32 10.00
N SER A 307 19.78 -8.55 9.53
CA SER A 307 19.14 -8.80 8.24
C SER A 307 18.24 -10.03 8.25
N ASN A 308 17.31 -10.09 7.30
CA ASN A 308 16.48 -11.28 7.09
C ASN A 308 17.32 -12.51 6.67
N TYR A 309 18.42 -12.28 5.97
CA TYR A 309 19.34 -13.36 5.61
C TYR A 309 19.95 -14.01 6.85
N ASP A 310 20.41 -13.20 7.83
CA ASP A 310 20.95 -13.72 9.09
C ASP A 310 19.86 -14.41 9.91
N ALA A 311 18.63 -13.88 9.90
CA ALA A 311 17.49 -14.52 10.56
C ALA A 311 17.20 -15.91 9.99
N ASP A 312 17.23 -16.06 8.65
CA ASP A 312 17.04 -17.33 7.97
C ASP A 312 18.16 -18.32 8.35
N LYS A 313 19.41 -17.86 8.40
CA LYS A 313 20.57 -18.70 8.79
C LYS A 313 20.50 -19.17 10.23
N VAL A 314 20.13 -18.29 11.15
CA VAL A 314 19.89 -18.66 12.56
C VAL A 314 18.71 -19.63 12.65
N GLY A 315 17.65 -19.42 11.88
CA GLY A 315 16.51 -20.33 11.78
C GLY A 315 16.90 -21.73 11.30
N GLU A 316 17.74 -21.84 10.25
CA GLU A 316 18.30 -23.11 9.79
C GLU A 316 19.10 -23.82 10.91
N ALA A 317 19.92 -23.07 11.65
CA ALA A 317 20.72 -23.61 12.75
C ALA A 317 19.85 -24.07 13.94
N LEU A 318 18.81 -23.34 14.30
CA LEU A 318 17.83 -23.74 15.33
C LEU A 318 17.05 -24.98 14.91
N HIS A 319 16.65 -25.07 13.65
CA HIS A 319 15.97 -26.23 13.09
C HIS A 319 16.86 -27.48 13.12
N ALA A 320 18.14 -27.33 12.78
CA ALA A 320 19.12 -28.44 12.87
C ALA A 320 19.30 -28.96 14.30
N LEU A 321 19.02 -28.13 15.31
CA LEU A 321 19.05 -28.53 16.73
C LEU A 321 17.68 -29.00 17.27
N ASP A 322 16.69 -29.15 16.40
CA ASP A 322 15.31 -29.54 16.76
C ASP A 322 14.68 -28.56 17.79
N MET A 323 15.03 -27.28 17.68
CA MET A 323 14.58 -26.23 18.60
C MET A 323 13.39 -25.49 17.96
N PRO A 324 12.20 -25.50 18.59
CA PRO A 324 11.09 -24.69 18.10
C PRO A 324 11.39 -23.21 18.31
N PHE A 325 11.11 -22.41 17.28
CA PHE A 325 11.28 -20.96 17.32
C PHE A 325 10.19 -20.26 16.53
N PHE A 326 10.02 -18.98 16.79
CA PHE A 326 9.15 -18.09 16.03
C PHE A 326 10.01 -16.97 15.42
N GLN A 327 9.98 -16.84 14.10
CA GLN A 327 10.72 -15.80 13.39
C GLN A 327 9.79 -14.62 13.11
N VAL A 328 10.13 -13.44 13.63
CA VAL A 328 9.35 -12.21 13.43
C VAL A 328 9.70 -11.53 12.11
N SER A 329 10.95 -11.69 11.66
CA SER A 329 11.45 -11.17 10.39
C SER A 329 11.52 -12.27 9.33
N GLY A 330 11.47 -11.91 8.07
CA GLY A 330 11.50 -12.87 6.97
C GLY A 330 10.16 -12.97 6.27
N THR A 331 9.82 -14.14 5.80
CA THR A 331 8.53 -14.38 5.15
C THR A 331 7.42 -14.35 6.21
N ASP A 332 6.72 -13.22 6.28
CA ASP A 332 5.46 -13.17 7.02
C ASP A 332 4.56 -14.33 6.54
N ILE A 333 4.00 -15.08 7.48
CA ILE A 333 3.07 -16.17 7.17
C ILE A 333 1.94 -15.67 6.25
N PHE A 334 1.49 -14.42 6.45
CA PHE A 334 0.47 -13.77 5.61
C PHE A 334 1.00 -13.39 4.22
N ALA A 335 2.30 -13.31 4.02
CA ALA A 335 2.91 -13.11 2.70
C ALA A 335 2.98 -14.42 1.89
N SER A 336 2.86 -15.58 2.52
CA SER A 336 2.88 -16.87 1.82
C SER A 336 1.69 -17.03 0.88
N VAL A 337 1.93 -17.65 -0.28
CA VAL A 337 0.88 -17.87 -1.30
C VAL A 337 -0.29 -18.68 -0.71
N GLN A 338 0.00 -19.66 0.13
CA GLN A 338 -1.00 -20.52 0.76
C GLN A 338 -1.95 -19.73 1.66
N VAL A 339 -1.41 -18.89 2.53
CA VAL A 339 -2.23 -18.05 3.44
C VAL A 339 -2.95 -16.95 2.67
N LYS A 340 -2.30 -16.30 1.71
CA LYS A 340 -2.95 -15.32 0.81
C LYS A 340 -4.12 -15.97 0.06
N THR A 341 -3.98 -17.22 -0.39
CA THR A 341 -5.06 -17.97 -1.05
C THR A 341 -6.19 -18.28 -0.08
N MET A 342 -5.87 -18.72 1.14
CA MET A 342 -6.87 -18.97 2.18
C MET A 342 -7.64 -17.70 2.56
N LEU A 343 -6.94 -16.59 2.75
CA LEU A 343 -7.57 -15.29 3.02
C LEU A 343 -8.41 -14.82 1.83
N ALA A 344 -7.99 -15.09 0.60
CA ALA A 344 -8.76 -14.79 -0.60
C ALA A 344 -10.10 -15.56 -0.62
N HIS A 345 -10.14 -16.83 -0.19
CA HIS A 345 -11.40 -17.55 -0.04
C HIS A 345 -12.36 -16.85 0.92
N LEU A 346 -11.87 -16.45 2.10
CA LEU A 346 -12.69 -15.75 3.09
C LEU A 346 -13.19 -14.40 2.57
N ASN A 347 -12.35 -13.68 1.86
CA ASN A 347 -12.71 -12.39 1.26
C ASN A 347 -13.75 -12.54 0.14
N VAL A 348 -13.67 -13.60 -0.67
CA VAL A 348 -14.69 -13.91 -1.69
C VAL A 348 -16.03 -14.26 -1.02
N LEU A 349 -16.00 -15.04 0.06
CA LEU A 349 -17.23 -15.36 0.82
C LEU A 349 -17.85 -14.12 1.47
N ALA A 350 -17.02 -13.17 1.90
CA ALA A 350 -17.50 -11.92 2.49
C ALA A 350 -18.03 -10.94 1.43
N SER A 351 -17.45 -10.95 0.23
CA SER A 351 -17.85 -10.09 -0.90
C SER A 351 -17.51 -10.77 -2.22
N GLU A 352 -18.53 -11.25 -2.92
CA GLU A 352 -18.39 -11.89 -4.25
C GLU A 352 -17.86 -10.94 -5.32
N THR A 353 -18.01 -9.63 -5.13
CA THR A 353 -17.52 -8.60 -6.07
C THR A 353 -16.05 -8.21 -5.81
N ASN A 354 -15.39 -8.80 -4.82
CA ASN A 354 -14.00 -8.51 -4.53
C ASN A 354 -13.06 -9.05 -5.62
N PHE A 355 -12.77 -8.20 -6.58
CA PHE A 355 -11.93 -8.47 -7.76
C PHE A 355 -10.57 -9.06 -7.39
N MET A 356 -9.85 -8.44 -6.43
CA MET A 356 -8.51 -8.89 -6.05
C MET A 356 -8.54 -10.22 -5.31
N ALA A 357 -9.56 -10.45 -4.50
CA ALA A 357 -9.72 -11.73 -3.81
C ALA A 357 -9.92 -12.87 -4.83
N TRP A 358 -10.77 -12.68 -5.83
CA TRP A 358 -10.94 -13.65 -6.91
C TRP A 358 -9.66 -13.88 -7.71
N ALA A 359 -8.95 -12.82 -8.09
CA ALA A 359 -7.69 -12.94 -8.84
C ALA A 359 -6.62 -13.71 -8.03
N ARG A 360 -6.48 -13.41 -6.73
CA ARG A 360 -5.56 -14.13 -5.83
C ARG A 360 -5.97 -15.59 -5.64
N LEU A 361 -7.27 -15.86 -5.51
CA LEU A 361 -7.79 -17.21 -5.37
C LEU A 361 -7.50 -18.04 -6.61
N LEU A 362 -7.82 -17.54 -7.80
CA LEU A 362 -7.61 -18.25 -9.05
C LEU A 362 -6.11 -18.50 -9.34
N TYR A 363 -5.24 -17.56 -8.98
CA TYR A 363 -3.80 -17.75 -9.05
C TYR A 363 -3.32 -18.78 -8.02
N GLY A 364 -3.73 -18.66 -6.76
CA GLY A 364 -3.31 -19.55 -5.69
C GLY A 364 -3.78 -21.00 -5.87
N LEU A 365 -4.88 -21.22 -6.56
CA LEU A 365 -5.38 -22.55 -6.96
C LEU A 365 -4.70 -23.08 -8.24
N GLY A 366 -3.80 -22.32 -8.85
CA GLY A 366 -3.08 -22.73 -10.06
C GLY A 366 -3.92 -22.71 -11.34
N VAL A 367 -5.07 -22.03 -11.35
CA VAL A 367 -5.90 -21.83 -12.55
C VAL A 367 -5.14 -20.98 -13.57
N PHE A 368 -4.37 -20.01 -13.08
CA PHE A 368 -3.49 -19.17 -13.90
C PHE A 368 -2.04 -19.28 -13.43
N ALA A 369 -1.12 -19.29 -14.39
CA ALA A 369 0.31 -19.36 -14.11
C ALA A 369 0.89 -18.03 -13.58
N ALA A 370 0.19 -16.89 -13.79
CA ALA A 370 0.65 -15.57 -13.38
C ALA A 370 -0.49 -14.76 -12.77
N PRO A 371 -0.22 -13.96 -11.70
CA PRO A 371 -1.21 -13.09 -11.07
C PRO A 371 -1.84 -12.08 -12.06
N ALA A 372 -1.04 -11.56 -12.99
CA ALA A 372 -1.51 -10.62 -14.01
C ALA A 372 -2.60 -11.23 -14.91
N SER A 373 -2.45 -12.48 -15.29
CA SER A 373 -3.44 -13.20 -16.12
C SER A 373 -4.74 -13.44 -15.35
N ALA A 374 -4.65 -13.77 -14.05
CA ALA A 374 -5.83 -13.91 -13.21
C ALA A 374 -6.58 -12.57 -13.05
N ARG A 375 -5.87 -11.46 -12.85
CA ARG A 375 -6.48 -10.12 -12.78
C ARG A 375 -7.13 -9.73 -14.12
N GLU A 376 -6.48 -10.01 -15.23
CA GLU A 376 -7.05 -9.70 -16.55
C GLU A 376 -8.32 -10.51 -16.82
N PHE A 377 -8.32 -11.79 -16.47
CA PHE A 377 -9.50 -12.64 -16.60
C PHE A 377 -10.66 -12.11 -15.75
N MET A 378 -10.41 -11.82 -14.48
CA MET A 378 -11.43 -11.28 -13.59
C MET A 378 -12.01 -9.95 -14.09
N ARG A 379 -11.15 -9.05 -14.58
CA ARG A 379 -11.61 -7.78 -15.17
C ARG A 379 -12.52 -8.01 -16.38
N LYS A 380 -12.16 -8.96 -17.26
CA LYS A 380 -13.00 -9.29 -18.43
C LYS A 380 -14.35 -9.87 -18.03
N MET A 381 -14.38 -10.65 -16.94
CA MET A 381 -15.64 -11.19 -16.40
C MET A 381 -16.50 -10.09 -15.80
N LEU A 382 -15.95 -9.28 -14.90
CA LEU A 382 -16.68 -8.19 -14.26
C LEU A 382 -17.23 -7.17 -15.26
N ASN A 383 -16.46 -6.84 -16.30
CA ASN A 383 -16.94 -5.96 -17.40
C ASN A 383 -18.11 -6.56 -18.19
N ARG A 384 -18.46 -7.82 -17.95
CA ARG A 384 -19.61 -8.53 -18.53
C ARG A 384 -20.66 -8.87 -17.47
N ALA A 385 -20.58 -8.27 -16.30
CA ALA A 385 -21.42 -8.57 -15.14
C ALA A 385 -21.41 -10.07 -14.75
N LEU A 386 -20.27 -10.75 -14.94
CA LEU A 386 -20.10 -12.15 -14.57
C LEU A 386 -19.14 -12.29 -13.40
N LEU A 387 -19.47 -13.16 -12.48
CA LEU A 387 -18.62 -13.60 -11.38
C LEU A 387 -18.26 -15.09 -11.55
N PRO A 388 -17.13 -15.56 -11.03
CA PRO A 388 -16.82 -17.00 -11.03
C PRO A 388 -17.87 -17.83 -10.28
N SER A 389 -18.53 -17.27 -9.26
CA SER A 389 -19.64 -17.91 -8.55
C SER A 389 -20.83 -18.23 -9.43
N ASP A 390 -21.07 -17.47 -10.48
CA ASP A 390 -22.18 -17.73 -11.42
C ASP A 390 -22.05 -19.09 -12.09
N PHE A 391 -20.81 -19.55 -12.31
CA PHE A 391 -20.54 -20.86 -12.92
C PHE A 391 -20.71 -22.04 -11.95
N LEU A 392 -20.71 -21.80 -10.64
CA LEU A 392 -20.97 -22.84 -9.63
C LEU A 392 -22.43 -23.27 -9.59
N LEU A 393 -23.33 -22.44 -10.13
CA LEU A 393 -24.76 -22.71 -10.19
C LEU A 393 -25.14 -23.58 -11.41
N TYR A 394 -24.20 -23.79 -12.35
CA TYR A 394 -24.45 -24.57 -13.56
C TYR A 394 -23.93 -26.00 -13.43
N ASP A 395 -24.88 -26.90 -13.33
CA ASP A 395 -24.64 -28.34 -13.19
C ASP A 395 -24.37 -28.98 -14.58
N SER A 396 -23.24 -28.66 -15.19
CA SER A 396 -22.74 -29.17 -16.49
C SER A 396 -23.35 -28.61 -17.79
N THR A 397 -24.26 -27.66 -17.72
CA THR A 397 -24.83 -26.98 -18.90
C THR A 397 -24.24 -25.59 -19.11
N THR A 398 -24.35 -25.02 -20.31
CA THR A 398 -23.99 -23.64 -20.58
C THR A 398 -25.26 -22.79 -20.73
N TYR A 399 -25.14 -21.47 -20.54
CA TYR A 399 -26.26 -20.53 -20.79
C TYR A 399 -26.93 -20.76 -22.14
N VAL A 400 -26.15 -21.04 -23.18
CA VAL A 400 -26.67 -21.28 -24.52
C VAL A 400 -27.46 -22.58 -24.56
N GLN A 401 -26.98 -23.64 -23.90
CA GLN A 401 -27.69 -24.94 -23.83
C GLN A 401 -28.99 -24.82 -23.05
N ASP A 402 -28.95 -24.12 -21.92
CA ASP A 402 -30.15 -23.89 -21.11
C ASP A 402 -31.18 -23.04 -21.86
N PHE A 403 -30.73 -22.00 -22.57
CA PHE A 403 -31.58 -21.19 -23.44
C PHE A 403 -32.20 -22.02 -24.57
N VAL A 404 -31.41 -22.82 -25.28
CA VAL A 404 -31.90 -23.69 -26.36
C VAL A 404 -32.88 -24.70 -25.79
N ALA A 405 -32.58 -25.35 -24.67
CA ALA A 405 -33.48 -26.28 -24.00
C ALA A 405 -34.81 -25.62 -23.59
N ALA A 406 -34.77 -24.38 -23.09
CA ALA A 406 -35.95 -23.62 -22.72
C ALA A 406 -36.80 -23.29 -23.97
N VAL A 407 -36.17 -22.90 -25.09
CA VAL A 407 -36.83 -22.61 -26.35
C VAL A 407 -37.45 -23.89 -26.97
N ASP A 408 -36.70 -25.02 -26.95
CA ASP A 408 -37.18 -26.30 -27.44
C ASP A 408 -38.31 -26.88 -26.58
N ALA A 409 -38.28 -26.61 -25.25
CA ALA A 409 -39.36 -26.95 -24.33
C ALA A 409 -40.57 -25.99 -24.42
N ASP A 410 -40.51 -25.02 -25.32
CA ASP A 410 -41.53 -23.99 -25.52
C ASP A 410 -41.80 -23.14 -24.25
N ALA A 411 -40.80 -23.01 -23.42
CA ALA A 411 -40.84 -22.18 -22.23
C ALA A 411 -40.92 -20.69 -22.65
N PRO A 412 -41.64 -19.87 -21.88
CA PRO A 412 -41.67 -18.43 -22.18
C PRO A 412 -40.30 -17.82 -21.91
N VAL A 413 -39.79 -17.07 -22.88
CA VAL A 413 -38.55 -16.32 -22.82
C VAL A 413 -38.87 -14.83 -22.68
N VAL A 414 -38.22 -14.17 -21.72
CA VAL A 414 -38.32 -12.70 -21.61
C VAL A 414 -37.12 -12.09 -22.34
N VAL A 415 -37.40 -11.25 -23.32
CA VAL A 415 -36.42 -10.40 -23.99
C VAL A 415 -36.51 -9.05 -23.32
N PHE A 416 -35.40 -8.51 -22.86
CA PHE A 416 -35.37 -7.22 -22.22
C PHE A 416 -34.18 -6.38 -22.70
N ASP A 417 -34.34 -5.07 -22.59
CA ASP A 417 -33.32 -4.08 -22.85
C ASP A 417 -33.28 -3.06 -21.73
N THR A 418 -32.13 -2.44 -21.50
CA THR A 418 -31.91 -1.50 -20.41
C THR A 418 -31.19 -0.27 -20.90
N GLU A 419 -31.66 0.92 -20.50
CA GLU A 419 -30.91 2.16 -20.61
C GLU A 419 -30.24 2.48 -19.28
N THR A 420 -29.00 2.94 -19.33
CA THR A 420 -28.18 3.16 -18.15
C THR A 420 -27.43 4.49 -18.22
N THR A 421 -26.97 5.02 -17.09
CA THR A 421 -26.18 6.26 -17.05
C THR A 421 -24.79 6.11 -17.66
N GLY A 422 -24.34 4.87 -17.93
CA GLY A 422 -23.05 4.56 -18.55
C GLY A 422 -22.86 3.07 -18.74
N LEU A 423 -21.62 2.62 -19.00
CA LEU A 423 -21.28 1.24 -19.37
C LEU A 423 -20.76 0.37 -18.21
N SER A 424 -20.63 0.93 -17.01
CA SER A 424 -20.12 0.19 -15.85
C SER A 424 -21.28 -0.48 -15.11
N VAL A 425 -21.34 -1.79 -15.15
CA VAL A 425 -22.38 -2.59 -14.44
C VAL A 425 -22.34 -2.45 -12.92
N PHE A 426 -21.31 -1.86 -12.34
CA PHE A 426 -21.16 -1.67 -10.89
C PHE A 426 -21.29 -0.22 -10.44
N ASP A 427 -21.12 0.72 -11.38
CA ASP A 427 -21.08 2.14 -11.06
C ASP A 427 -22.25 2.91 -11.66
N ASP A 428 -22.83 2.44 -12.75
CA ASP A 428 -23.88 3.13 -13.46
C ASP A 428 -25.26 2.62 -13.04
N ASP A 429 -26.23 3.53 -13.05
CA ASP A 429 -27.60 3.24 -12.68
C ASP A 429 -28.42 2.85 -13.90
N ILE A 430 -29.38 1.97 -13.72
CA ILE A 430 -30.40 1.64 -14.74
C ILE A 430 -31.44 2.77 -14.75
N LEU A 431 -31.70 3.35 -15.91
CA LEU A 431 -32.66 4.41 -16.11
C LEU A 431 -34.03 3.89 -16.63
N GLN A 432 -33.96 2.87 -17.48
CA GLN A 432 -35.15 2.25 -18.05
C GLN A 432 -34.93 0.74 -18.19
N ILE A 433 -35.98 -0.02 -17.96
CA ILE A 433 -36.06 -1.43 -18.33
C ILE A 433 -37.27 -1.59 -19.25
N ALA A 434 -37.05 -2.06 -20.48
CA ALA A 434 -38.09 -2.49 -21.38
C ALA A 434 -38.03 -4.01 -21.57
N ALA A 435 -39.12 -4.70 -21.47
CA ALA A 435 -39.17 -6.14 -21.61
C ALA A 435 -40.41 -6.64 -22.33
N VAL A 436 -40.29 -7.77 -23.01
CA VAL A 436 -41.38 -8.45 -23.69
C VAL A 436 -41.25 -9.96 -23.54
N LYS A 437 -42.35 -10.62 -23.35
CA LYS A 437 -42.41 -12.08 -23.28
C LYS A 437 -42.59 -12.69 -24.68
N MET A 438 -41.72 -13.65 -24.99
CA MET A 438 -41.79 -14.44 -26.24
C MET A 438 -42.19 -15.87 -25.91
N GLN A 439 -43.07 -16.47 -26.71
CA GLN A 439 -43.42 -17.89 -26.62
C GLN A 439 -43.84 -18.37 -28.02
N HIS A 440 -43.52 -19.61 -28.38
CA HIS A 440 -43.73 -20.17 -29.73
C HIS A 440 -43.15 -19.29 -30.85
N GLY A 441 -41.99 -18.64 -30.58
CA GLY A 441 -41.34 -17.72 -31.54
C GLY A 441 -42.13 -16.43 -31.81
N ARG A 442 -43.14 -16.10 -31.01
CA ARG A 442 -43.97 -14.89 -31.16
C ARG A 442 -44.04 -14.12 -29.84
N MET A 443 -44.21 -12.82 -29.97
CA MET A 443 -44.45 -11.96 -28.81
C MET A 443 -45.84 -12.27 -28.24
N VAL A 444 -45.90 -12.46 -26.92
CA VAL A 444 -47.16 -12.65 -26.20
C VAL A 444 -47.86 -11.31 -26.07
N GLU A 445 -49.11 -11.23 -26.61
CA GLU A 445 -49.89 -10.00 -26.57
C GLU A 445 -50.12 -9.52 -25.12
N GLY A 446 -49.94 -8.22 -24.88
CA GLY A 446 -50.08 -7.61 -23.55
C GLY A 446 -48.93 -7.90 -22.59
N SER A 447 -47.82 -8.53 -23.02
CA SER A 447 -46.67 -8.81 -22.20
C SER A 447 -45.61 -7.72 -22.21
N SER A 448 -45.82 -6.66 -22.96
CA SER A 448 -44.92 -5.53 -23.03
C SER A 448 -44.87 -4.78 -21.69
N PHE A 449 -43.67 -4.49 -21.24
CA PHE A 449 -43.41 -3.87 -19.95
C PHE A 449 -42.30 -2.81 -20.15
N VAL A 450 -42.54 -1.62 -19.66
CA VAL A 450 -41.57 -0.51 -19.67
C VAL A 450 -41.65 0.19 -18.32
N VAL A 451 -40.52 0.32 -17.64
CA VAL A 451 -40.41 1.04 -16.37
C VAL A 451 -39.24 2.00 -16.44
N HIS A 452 -39.45 3.23 -16.03
CA HIS A 452 -38.40 4.22 -15.81
C HIS A 452 -38.01 4.23 -14.34
N ILE A 453 -36.70 4.28 -14.07
CA ILE A 453 -36.10 4.23 -12.75
C ILE A 453 -35.45 5.60 -12.48
N GLN A 454 -35.82 6.20 -11.36
CA GLN A 454 -35.23 7.47 -10.95
C GLN A 454 -33.79 7.27 -10.46
N THR A 455 -32.88 8.12 -10.94
CA THR A 455 -31.49 8.16 -10.48
C THR A 455 -31.16 9.54 -9.92
N GLU A 456 -30.18 9.59 -9.00
CA GLU A 456 -29.59 10.85 -8.52
C GLU A 456 -28.39 11.27 -9.38
N ARG A 457 -27.95 10.41 -10.30
CA ARG A 457 -26.81 10.67 -11.18
C ARG A 457 -27.21 11.52 -12.38
N PRO A 458 -26.30 12.34 -12.92
CA PRO A 458 -26.57 13.09 -14.14
C PRO A 458 -26.81 12.13 -15.31
N ILE A 459 -27.90 12.34 -16.02
CA ILE A 459 -28.25 11.56 -17.21
C ILE A 459 -27.41 12.09 -18.38
N PRO A 460 -26.69 11.25 -19.13
CA PRO A 460 -25.92 11.67 -20.29
C PRO A 460 -26.80 12.28 -21.37
N GLU A 461 -26.37 13.40 -21.97
CA GLU A 461 -27.12 14.10 -23.06
C GLU A 461 -27.35 13.22 -24.28
N MET A 462 -26.56 12.16 -24.48
CA MET A 462 -26.72 11.22 -25.62
C MET A 462 -27.96 10.33 -25.54
N LEU A 463 -28.59 10.21 -24.37
CA LEU A 463 -29.73 9.31 -24.15
C LEU A 463 -31.09 9.95 -24.57
N GLY A 464 -31.07 11.20 -24.97
CA GLY A 464 -32.28 11.89 -25.48
C GLY A 464 -33.37 12.03 -24.42
N ASP A 465 -34.62 12.07 -24.88
CA ASP A 465 -35.81 12.22 -24.03
C ASP A 465 -36.29 10.85 -23.50
N ILE A 466 -35.53 10.20 -22.63
CA ILE A 466 -35.97 9.00 -21.92
C ILE A 466 -36.88 9.36 -20.77
#